data_a08fa6cf0f9cc82b74b936e3038c6d82
#
_entry.id   a08fa6cf0f9cc82b74b936e3038c6d82
#
_cell.length_a   1.000
_cell.length_b   1.000
_cell.length_c   1.000
_cell.angle_alpha   90.00
_cell.angle_beta   90.00
_cell.angle_gamma   90.00
#
_symmetry.space_group_name_H-M   'P 1'
#
loop_
_entity.id
_entity.type
_entity.pdbx_description
1 polymer ?
#
loop_
_entity_poly.entity_id
_entity_poly.type
_entity_poly.pdbx_seq_one_letter_code
_entity_poly.pdbx_strand_id
1 'polypeptide(L)'
;VLDGVDSHAGLADVAGDAGMVRVVDGGEGGVEGHRQARLGGGEGGLVVIDPGPDDPEHLAALVAAIGAAKVIAITCTHTHRDHSPAAAPLAALTGAPIIGCAPLVIESDEPRVDAPFDKSYTPDRVLADSEAISGPGWTLRAVATPGHTSNHICYALEETGALFTGDHVMAWSTSVVVPPDGDMADYMASLQKLHDREDRIYYPAHGPAVEKPRQLVRGM
;
A
#
# COMPACT_ATOMS: atom_id res chain seq x y z
N VAL A 1 17.21 33.22 -20.72
CA VAL A 1 16.27 33.13 -19.61
C VAL A 1 15.51 31.84 -19.82
N LEU A 2 15.92 30.77 -19.15
CA LEU A 2 15.23 29.49 -19.11
C LEU A 2 14.66 29.40 -17.71
N ASP A 3 13.36 29.57 -17.60
CA ASP A 3 12.60 29.41 -16.36
C ASP A 3 12.55 27.96 -15.99
N GLY A 4 12.83 27.71 -14.72
CA GLY A 4 12.94 26.38 -14.15
C GLY A 4 11.61 25.63 -14.16
N VAL A 5 11.67 24.38 -14.53
CA VAL A 5 10.60 23.40 -14.32
C VAL A 5 10.71 22.95 -12.87
N ASP A 6 9.86 23.48 -12.00
CA ASP A 6 9.66 22.97 -10.66
C ASP A 6 9.01 21.58 -10.72
N SER A 7 9.84 20.54 -10.65
CA SER A 7 9.37 19.18 -10.45
C SER A 7 9.02 19.01 -8.95
N HIS A 8 7.84 19.41 -8.56
CA HIS A 8 7.33 19.11 -7.23
C HIS A 8 6.71 17.70 -7.25
N ALA A 9 7.48 16.70 -6.82
CA ALA A 9 6.90 15.49 -6.27
C ALA A 9 6.09 15.93 -5.03
N GLY A 10 4.76 15.84 -5.10
CA GLY A 10 3.87 16.30 -4.04
C GLY A 10 4.05 15.45 -2.79
N LEU A 11 4.74 15.99 -1.79
CA LEU A 11 4.77 15.44 -0.43
C LEU A 11 3.60 16.02 0.34
N ALA A 12 2.58 15.23 0.63
CA ALA A 12 1.54 15.58 1.57
C ALA A 12 1.91 15.03 2.95
N ASP A 13 2.36 15.90 3.87
CA ASP A 13 2.56 15.57 5.26
C ASP A 13 1.23 15.61 6.02
N VAL A 14 0.79 14.45 6.52
CA VAL A 14 -0.28 14.41 7.53
C VAL A 14 0.40 14.12 8.87
N ALA A 15 0.75 15.19 9.58
CA ALA A 15 1.45 15.12 10.87
C ALA A 15 0.46 14.91 12.02
N GLY A 16 0.65 13.84 12.78
CA GLY A 16 0.18 13.68 14.16
C GLY A 16 1.38 13.26 15.00
N ASP A 17 1.41 13.63 16.28
CA ASP A 17 2.55 13.46 17.22
C ASP A 17 3.01 12.00 17.45
N ALA A 18 2.43 10.99 16.80
CA ALA A 18 2.73 9.58 17.00
C ALA A 18 2.78 8.75 15.71
N GLY A 19 3.30 9.30 14.64
CA GLY A 19 3.48 8.56 13.39
C GLY A 19 3.26 9.44 12.17
N MET A 20 4.26 9.54 11.32
CA MET A 20 4.21 10.33 10.09
C MET A 20 3.76 9.43 8.95
N VAL A 21 2.72 9.84 8.23
CA VAL A 21 2.33 9.22 6.95
C VAL A 21 2.69 10.18 5.84
N ARG A 22 3.55 9.74 4.93
CA ARG A 22 3.89 10.50 3.71
C ARG A 22 3.41 9.73 2.50
N VAL A 23 2.86 10.45 1.54
CA VAL A 23 2.52 9.93 0.23
C VAL A 23 3.62 10.34 -0.74
N VAL A 24 4.18 9.39 -1.45
CA VAL A 24 5.11 9.65 -2.54
C VAL A 24 4.36 9.45 -3.84
N ASP A 25 4.20 10.53 -4.59
CA ASP A 25 3.58 10.51 -5.92
C ASP A 25 4.69 10.56 -6.98
N GLY A 26 4.78 9.53 -7.79
CA GLY A 26 5.81 9.38 -8.83
C GLY A 26 5.53 10.16 -10.12
N GLY A 27 4.58 11.10 -10.13
CA GLY A 27 4.24 11.93 -11.28
C GLY A 27 3.01 11.47 -12.06
N GLU A 28 2.51 12.36 -12.94
CA GLU A 28 1.34 12.12 -13.78
C GLU A 28 1.61 11.05 -14.85
N GLY A 29 1.35 9.80 -14.51
CA GLY A 29 1.15 8.75 -15.50
C GLY A 29 -0.33 8.72 -15.89
N GLY A 30 -0.64 8.70 -17.20
CA GLY A 30 -2.01 8.64 -17.70
C GLY A 30 -2.83 7.51 -17.09
N VAL A 31 -4.10 7.38 -17.46
CA VAL A 31 -5.23 6.64 -16.87
C VAL A 31 -4.98 5.23 -16.27
N GLU A 32 -3.75 4.71 -16.32
CA GLU A 32 -3.36 3.35 -15.89
C GLU A 32 -2.30 3.28 -14.76
N GLY A 33 -2.07 4.31 -13.97
CA GLY A 33 -1.11 4.11 -12.90
C GLY A 33 -0.72 5.34 -12.11
N HIS A 34 -1.48 5.63 -11.07
CA HIS A 34 -0.94 6.48 -10.03
C HIS A 34 0.18 5.72 -9.31
N ARG A 35 1.41 6.17 -9.51
CA ARG A 35 2.61 5.64 -8.87
C ARG A 35 2.67 6.18 -7.44
N GLN A 36 1.95 5.56 -6.52
CA GLN A 36 1.89 6.04 -5.14
C GLN A 36 2.46 4.99 -4.18
N ALA A 37 3.44 5.39 -3.39
CA ALA A 37 3.89 4.64 -2.23
C ALA A 37 3.51 5.38 -0.94
N ARG A 38 3.36 4.66 0.14
CA ARG A 38 3.08 5.21 1.47
C ARG A 38 4.27 4.99 2.39
N LEU A 39 4.68 6.01 3.10
CA LEU A 39 5.69 5.92 4.14
C LEU A 39 4.99 6.06 5.50
N GLY A 40 5.08 5.03 6.32
CA GLY A 40 4.57 5.06 7.70
C GLY A 40 5.70 4.92 8.69
N GLY A 41 5.58 5.53 9.88
CA GLY A 41 6.60 5.38 10.91
C GLY A 41 6.89 6.67 11.67
N GLY A 42 8.07 6.77 12.27
CA GLY A 42 8.49 7.89 13.10
C GLY A 42 10.01 8.07 13.10
N GLU A 43 10.55 8.83 14.07
CA GLU A 43 11.98 9.13 14.18
C GLU A 43 12.88 7.88 14.29
N GLY A 44 12.32 6.75 14.76
CA GLY A 44 13.05 5.47 14.89
C GLY A 44 13.15 4.65 13.62
N GLY A 45 12.64 5.16 12.51
CA GLY A 45 12.61 4.49 11.20
C GLY A 45 11.22 4.40 10.62
N LEU A 46 11.13 4.05 9.35
CA LEU A 46 9.88 4.01 8.60
C LEU A 46 9.65 2.66 7.93
N VAL A 47 8.41 2.41 7.57
CA VAL A 47 7.99 1.33 6.70
C VAL A 47 7.52 1.91 5.38
N VAL A 48 7.88 1.26 4.28
CA VAL A 48 7.37 1.58 2.94
C VAL A 48 6.24 0.62 2.62
N ILE A 49 5.07 1.15 2.28
CA ILE A 49 3.87 0.38 1.95
C ILE A 49 3.57 0.58 0.47
N ASP A 50 3.39 -0.51 -0.26
CA ASP A 50 3.18 -0.52 -1.71
C ASP A 50 4.23 0.32 -2.44
N PRO A 51 5.48 -0.15 -2.55
CA PRO A 51 6.57 0.63 -3.15
C PRO A 51 6.35 0.98 -4.62
N GLY A 52 5.34 0.39 -5.27
CA GLY A 52 4.92 0.75 -6.62
C GLY A 52 5.59 -0.07 -7.73
N PRO A 53 5.52 0.43 -8.97
CA PRO A 53 6.08 -0.24 -10.13
C PRO A 53 7.62 -0.19 -10.13
N ASP A 54 8.25 -1.17 -10.78
CA ASP A 54 9.69 -1.17 -11.07
C ASP A 54 9.99 -0.18 -12.20
N ASP A 55 10.02 1.09 -11.84
CA ASP A 55 10.28 2.22 -12.73
C ASP A 55 11.42 3.06 -12.13
N PRO A 56 12.51 3.32 -12.86
CA PRO A 56 13.67 4.01 -12.32
C PRO A 56 13.39 5.44 -11.80
N GLU A 57 12.49 6.18 -12.43
CA GLU A 57 12.16 7.54 -12.00
C GLU A 57 11.33 7.49 -10.70
N HIS A 58 10.36 6.57 -10.63
CA HIS A 58 9.58 6.34 -9.43
C HIS A 58 10.46 5.88 -8.26
N LEU A 59 11.34 4.92 -8.49
CA LEU A 59 12.27 4.43 -7.48
C LEU A 59 13.20 5.54 -6.98
N ALA A 60 13.71 6.40 -7.86
CA ALA A 60 14.53 7.55 -7.48
C ALA A 60 13.75 8.56 -6.63
N ALA A 61 12.49 8.85 -6.98
CA ALA A 61 11.61 9.71 -6.19
C ALA A 61 11.33 9.11 -4.79
N LEU A 62 11.10 7.80 -4.72
CA LEU A 62 10.87 7.09 -3.46
C LEU A 62 12.12 7.15 -2.57
N VAL A 63 13.29 6.88 -3.10
CA VAL A 63 14.56 6.98 -2.37
C VAL A 63 14.82 8.41 -1.89
N ALA A 64 14.52 9.41 -2.72
CA ALA A 64 14.64 10.82 -2.34
C ALA A 64 13.67 11.19 -1.18
N ALA A 65 12.45 10.67 -1.20
CA ALA A 65 11.46 10.88 -0.15
C ALA A 65 11.84 10.18 1.17
N ILE A 66 12.44 8.99 1.11
CA ILE A 66 12.99 8.27 2.27
C ILE A 66 14.13 9.08 2.88
N GLY A 67 14.98 9.70 2.06
CA GLY A 67 16.12 10.50 2.49
C GLY A 67 17.10 9.69 3.35
N ALA A 68 17.46 10.23 4.52
CA ALA A 68 18.37 9.58 5.48
C ALA A 68 17.66 8.67 6.49
N ALA A 69 16.33 8.50 6.38
CA ALA A 69 15.59 7.69 7.33
C ALA A 69 15.92 6.19 7.15
N LYS A 70 16.00 5.47 8.26
CA LYS A 70 16.17 4.01 8.21
C LYS A 70 14.86 3.36 7.77
N VAL A 71 14.89 2.55 6.72
CA VAL A 71 13.77 1.69 6.35
C VAL A 71 13.81 0.42 7.22
N ILE A 72 12.76 0.19 8.00
CA ILE A 72 12.63 -0.98 8.89
C ILE A 72 12.12 -2.19 8.12
N ALA A 73 11.15 -1.96 7.23
CA ALA A 73 10.60 -2.97 6.36
C ALA A 73 9.99 -2.33 5.10
N ILE A 74 9.85 -3.14 4.07
CA ILE A 74 9.05 -2.86 2.88
C ILE A 74 7.88 -3.84 2.91
N THR A 75 6.66 -3.34 2.69
CA THR A 75 5.47 -4.19 2.71
C THR A 75 4.57 -3.91 1.53
N CYS A 76 3.81 -4.91 1.08
CA CYS A 76 2.83 -4.77 0.02
C CYS A 76 1.47 -5.23 0.50
N THR A 77 0.43 -4.49 0.10
CA THR A 77 -0.96 -4.88 0.38
C THR A 77 -1.37 -6.09 -0.45
N HIS A 78 -0.92 -6.13 -1.68
CA HIS A 78 -1.12 -7.22 -2.63
C HIS A 78 -0.07 -7.16 -3.76
N THR A 79 -0.17 -8.02 -4.76
CA THR A 79 0.91 -8.20 -5.74
C THR A 79 0.57 -7.74 -7.15
N HIS A 80 -0.34 -6.78 -7.34
CA HIS A 80 -0.48 -6.13 -8.65
C HIS A 80 0.75 -5.29 -9.01
N ARG A 81 0.95 -5.06 -10.31
CA ARG A 81 2.18 -4.45 -10.86
C ARG A 81 2.40 -3.00 -10.49
N ASP A 82 1.41 -2.32 -10.01
CA ASP A 82 1.50 -0.94 -9.52
C ASP A 82 1.77 -0.86 -8.01
N HIS A 83 1.89 -2.01 -7.31
CA HIS A 83 2.13 -2.09 -5.87
C HIS A 83 3.46 -2.73 -5.49
N SER A 84 3.79 -3.90 -6.03
CA SER A 84 4.88 -4.73 -5.51
C SER A 84 6.20 -4.72 -6.26
N PRO A 85 6.30 -4.46 -7.58
CA PRO A 85 7.54 -4.69 -8.32
C PRO A 85 8.76 -3.92 -7.82
N ALA A 86 8.57 -2.70 -7.29
CA ALA A 86 9.67 -1.93 -6.71
C ALA A 86 10.15 -2.46 -5.34
N ALA A 87 9.52 -3.47 -4.75
CA ALA A 87 9.91 -4.00 -3.45
C ALA A 87 11.33 -4.57 -3.47
N ALA A 88 11.67 -5.43 -4.42
CA ALA A 88 12.99 -6.03 -4.53
C ALA A 88 14.10 -5.02 -4.86
N PRO A 89 13.97 -4.12 -5.85
CA PRO A 89 14.93 -3.04 -6.08
C PRO A 89 15.14 -2.14 -4.86
N LEU A 90 14.05 -1.77 -4.17
CA LEU A 90 14.13 -0.93 -2.98
C LEU A 90 14.81 -1.67 -1.81
N ALA A 91 14.53 -2.96 -1.62
CA ALA A 91 15.20 -3.81 -0.63
C ALA A 91 16.72 -3.87 -0.89
N ALA A 92 17.12 -4.01 -2.15
CA ALA A 92 18.54 -4.01 -2.54
C ALA A 92 19.23 -2.67 -2.21
N LEU A 93 18.54 -1.55 -2.34
CA LEU A 93 19.07 -0.21 -2.05
C LEU A 93 19.13 0.12 -0.56
N THR A 94 18.13 -0.32 0.21
CA THR A 94 17.97 0.05 1.62
C THR A 94 18.51 -0.99 2.60
N GLY A 95 18.64 -2.24 2.15
CA GLY A 95 18.92 -3.39 3.02
C GLY A 95 17.74 -3.80 3.91
N ALA A 96 16.56 -3.24 3.69
CA ALA A 96 15.37 -3.55 4.46
C ALA A 96 14.72 -4.87 4.00
N PRO A 97 14.19 -5.68 4.92
CA PRO A 97 13.46 -6.88 4.56
C PRO A 97 12.10 -6.57 3.92
N ILE A 98 11.64 -7.44 3.04
CA ILE A 98 10.27 -7.43 2.51
C ILE A 98 9.40 -8.30 3.43
N ILE A 99 8.43 -7.67 4.11
CA ILE A 99 7.55 -8.35 5.07
C ILE A 99 6.11 -7.94 4.77
N GLY A 100 5.27 -8.85 4.26
CA GLY A 100 3.93 -8.42 3.84
C GLY A 100 3.01 -9.54 3.40
N CYS A 101 2.20 -9.29 2.38
CA CYS A 101 1.27 -10.26 1.84
C CYS A 101 1.98 -11.53 1.31
N ALA A 102 1.24 -12.62 1.18
CA ALA A 102 1.74 -13.82 0.52
C ALA A 102 1.93 -13.56 -0.99
N PRO A 103 2.87 -14.26 -1.65
CA PRO A 103 2.90 -14.29 -3.11
C PRO A 103 1.55 -14.81 -3.65
N LEU A 104 1.08 -14.19 -4.74
CA LEU A 104 -0.11 -14.68 -5.41
C LEU A 104 0.26 -15.86 -6.30
N VAL A 105 -0.37 -17.00 -6.06
CA VAL A 105 -0.20 -18.22 -6.87
C VAL A 105 -1.55 -18.56 -7.51
N ILE A 106 -1.61 -18.51 -8.83
CA ILE A 106 -2.81 -18.85 -9.59
C ILE A 106 -2.51 -20.02 -10.48
N GLU A 107 -3.15 -21.14 -10.19
CA GLU A 107 -3.06 -22.38 -10.95
C GLU A 107 -4.11 -22.40 -12.08
N SER A 108 -4.08 -21.42 -12.99
CA SER A 108 -5.00 -21.37 -14.13
C SER A 108 -4.25 -20.88 -15.38
N ASP A 109 -4.44 -21.59 -16.49
CA ASP A 109 -3.97 -21.21 -17.83
C ASP A 109 -5.01 -20.38 -18.59
N GLU A 110 -6.14 -20.04 -17.98
CA GLU A 110 -7.19 -19.25 -18.64
C GLU A 110 -6.74 -17.79 -18.82
N PRO A 111 -7.15 -17.14 -19.92
CA PRO A 111 -6.87 -15.73 -20.14
C PRO A 111 -7.47 -14.88 -19.01
N ARG A 112 -6.63 -14.08 -18.37
CA ARG A 112 -7.05 -13.20 -17.28
C ARG A 112 -7.56 -11.89 -17.84
N VAL A 113 -8.63 -11.37 -17.21
CA VAL A 113 -9.20 -10.04 -17.49
C VAL A 113 -8.84 -9.01 -16.41
N ASP A 114 -8.22 -9.45 -15.32
CA ASP A 114 -7.75 -8.59 -14.23
C ASP A 114 -6.35 -8.02 -14.51
N ALA A 115 -5.91 -7.10 -13.63
CA ALA A 115 -4.59 -6.50 -13.72
C ALA A 115 -3.48 -7.57 -13.62
N PRO A 116 -2.38 -7.42 -14.38
CA PRO A 116 -1.25 -8.31 -14.25
C PRO A 116 -0.65 -8.23 -12.85
N PHE A 117 -0.32 -9.38 -12.25
CA PHE A 117 0.35 -9.44 -10.96
C PHE A 117 1.86 -9.72 -11.10
N ASP A 118 2.60 -9.35 -10.08
CA ASP A 118 4.04 -9.57 -9.99
C ASP A 118 4.34 -11.00 -9.54
N LYS A 119 4.80 -11.82 -10.48
CA LYS A 119 5.21 -13.21 -10.24
C LYS A 119 6.58 -13.32 -9.56
N SER A 120 7.33 -12.22 -9.52
CA SER A 120 8.66 -12.17 -8.94
C SER A 120 8.66 -11.78 -7.46
N TYR A 121 7.52 -11.36 -6.93
CA TYR A 121 7.38 -10.95 -5.54
C TYR A 121 7.72 -12.10 -4.59
N THR A 122 8.76 -11.90 -3.79
CA THR A 122 9.25 -12.90 -2.85
C THR A 122 9.53 -12.21 -1.51
N PRO A 123 8.59 -12.24 -0.56
CA PRO A 123 8.80 -11.65 0.76
C PRO A 123 9.73 -12.51 1.61
N ASP A 124 10.56 -11.87 2.45
CA ASP A 124 11.37 -12.54 3.48
C ASP A 124 10.48 -13.13 4.59
N ARG A 125 9.33 -12.52 4.84
CA ARG A 125 8.32 -12.99 5.78
C ARG A 125 6.91 -12.65 5.32
N VAL A 126 6.03 -13.64 5.30
CA VAL A 126 4.59 -13.44 5.10
C VAL A 126 3.94 -13.11 6.44
N LEU A 127 3.05 -12.11 6.45
CA LEU A 127 2.25 -11.76 7.62
C LEU A 127 0.89 -12.47 7.57
N ALA A 128 0.56 -13.17 8.63
CA ALA A 128 -0.80 -13.62 8.89
C ALA A 128 -1.69 -12.46 9.41
N ASP A 129 -3.01 -12.68 9.39
CA ASP A 129 -3.96 -11.73 9.99
C ASP A 129 -3.59 -11.44 11.45
N SER A 130 -3.64 -10.18 11.83
CA SER A 130 -3.29 -9.68 13.16
C SER A 130 -1.80 -9.74 13.53
N GLU A 131 -0.91 -10.24 12.69
CA GLU A 131 0.53 -10.08 12.89
C GLU A 131 0.97 -8.63 12.65
N ALA A 132 2.14 -8.26 13.18
CA ALA A 132 2.60 -6.88 13.08
C ALA A 132 4.09 -6.75 12.74
N ILE A 133 4.41 -5.61 12.15
CA ILE A 133 5.75 -5.04 12.05
C ILE A 133 5.79 -3.89 13.06
N SER A 134 6.85 -3.79 13.85
CA SER A 134 6.97 -2.71 14.81
C SER A 134 8.32 -2.00 14.69
N GLY A 135 8.30 -0.72 14.91
CA GLY A 135 9.46 0.12 15.07
C GLY A 135 9.36 0.96 16.37
N PRO A 136 10.35 1.78 16.68
CA PRO A 136 10.28 2.67 17.83
C PRO A 136 9.09 3.62 17.74
N GLY A 137 8.11 3.45 18.64
CA GLY A 137 6.94 4.32 18.75
C GLY A 137 5.84 4.09 17.72
N TRP A 138 5.87 2.99 16.95
CA TRP A 138 4.80 2.64 16.03
C TRP A 138 4.64 1.13 15.83
N THR A 139 3.42 0.72 15.54
CA THR A 139 3.03 -0.67 15.26
C THR A 139 2.12 -0.70 14.03
N LEU A 140 2.56 -1.40 12.99
CA LEU A 140 1.79 -1.64 11.76
C LEU A 140 1.24 -3.07 11.78
N ARG A 141 -0.05 -3.20 11.99
CA ARG A 141 -0.73 -4.50 12.09
C ARG A 141 -1.41 -4.90 10.80
N ALA A 142 -1.16 -6.13 10.37
CA ALA A 142 -1.83 -6.73 9.23
C ALA A 142 -3.31 -7.01 9.53
N VAL A 143 -4.15 -6.66 8.59
CA VAL A 143 -5.60 -6.93 8.59
C VAL A 143 -5.92 -7.62 7.28
N ALA A 144 -6.03 -8.95 7.28
CA ALA A 144 -6.34 -9.70 6.07
C ALA A 144 -7.71 -9.30 5.51
N THR A 145 -7.73 -8.91 4.25
CA THR A 145 -8.90 -8.41 3.54
C THR A 145 -8.96 -9.00 2.12
N PRO A 146 -9.10 -10.34 2.00
CA PRO A 146 -9.24 -10.96 0.69
C PRO A 146 -10.48 -10.45 -0.04
N GLY A 147 -10.47 -10.56 -1.36
CA GLY A 147 -11.61 -10.21 -2.21
C GLY A 147 -11.22 -9.47 -3.47
N HIS A 148 -10.51 -8.35 -3.40
CA HIS A 148 -9.88 -7.73 -4.57
C HIS A 148 -8.83 -8.69 -5.17
N THR A 149 -7.95 -9.17 -4.33
CA THR A 149 -7.10 -10.35 -4.56
C THR A 149 -7.17 -11.27 -3.34
N SER A 150 -6.89 -12.57 -3.52
CA SER A 150 -6.95 -13.55 -2.42
C SER A 150 -5.87 -13.30 -1.35
N ASN A 151 -4.76 -12.67 -1.72
CA ASN A 151 -3.63 -12.36 -0.83
C ASN A 151 -3.67 -10.95 -0.23
N HIS A 152 -4.76 -10.19 -0.43
CA HIS A 152 -4.82 -8.79 -0.01
C HIS A 152 -4.80 -8.62 1.51
N ILE A 153 -3.99 -7.66 1.97
CA ILE A 153 -3.86 -7.25 3.38
C ILE A 153 -3.94 -5.72 3.47
N CYS A 154 -4.81 -5.21 4.33
CA CYS A 154 -4.72 -3.83 4.81
C CYS A 154 -3.73 -3.75 5.97
N TYR A 155 -3.24 -2.53 6.27
CA TYR A 155 -2.31 -2.30 7.38
C TYR A 155 -2.82 -1.22 8.30
N ALA A 156 -3.01 -1.54 9.59
CA ALA A 156 -3.41 -0.58 10.61
C ALA A 156 -2.19 -0.02 11.34
N LEU A 157 -2.01 1.29 11.34
CA LEU A 157 -1.04 1.99 12.18
C LEU A 157 -1.73 2.34 13.50
N GLU A 158 -1.43 1.55 14.53
CA GLU A 158 -2.23 1.53 15.78
C GLU A 158 -2.23 2.86 16.52
N GLU A 159 -1.11 3.54 16.56
CA GLU A 159 -0.91 4.78 17.33
C GLU A 159 -1.72 5.95 16.78
N THR A 160 -2.02 5.94 15.49
CA THR A 160 -2.77 7.02 14.82
C THR A 160 -4.22 6.68 14.54
N GLY A 161 -4.57 5.38 14.55
CA GLY A 161 -5.85 4.87 14.06
C GLY A 161 -5.99 5.00 12.55
N ALA A 162 -4.88 5.05 11.83
CA ALA A 162 -4.87 5.04 10.37
C ALA A 162 -4.89 3.62 9.83
N LEU A 163 -5.61 3.41 8.71
CA LEU A 163 -5.59 2.15 7.97
C LEU A 163 -5.16 2.42 6.53
N PHE A 164 -4.14 1.71 6.08
CA PHE A 164 -3.74 1.65 4.68
C PHE A 164 -4.54 0.55 4.00
N THR A 165 -5.43 0.93 3.10
CA THR A 165 -6.45 0.01 2.57
C THR A 165 -6.06 -0.64 1.25
N GLY A 166 -4.89 -0.31 0.68
CA GLY A 166 -4.52 -0.79 -0.65
C GLY A 166 -5.65 -0.52 -1.63
N ASP A 167 -6.01 -1.55 -2.40
CA ASP A 167 -7.09 -1.51 -3.37
C ASP A 167 -8.40 -2.11 -2.87
N HIS A 168 -8.45 -2.52 -1.60
CA HIS A 168 -9.70 -3.03 -1.03
C HIS A 168 -10.75 -1.94 -0.84
N VAL A 169 -10.34 -0.73 -0.43
CA VAL A 169 -11.20 0.47 -0.38
C VAL A 169 -10.46 1.62 -1.04
N MET A 170 -10.99 2.13 -2.15
CA MET A 170 -10.49 3.28 -2.88
C MET A 170 -11.33 4.54 -2.62
N ALA A 171 -10.73 5.74 -2.75
CA ALA A 171 -11.42 6.97 -2.37
C ALA A 171 -12.40 7.50 -3.43
N TRP A 172 -12.15 7.21 -4.71
CA TRP A 172 -12.88 7.81 -5.84
C TRP A 172 -13.61 6.80 -6.73
N SER A 173 -13.41 5.50 -6.52
CA SER A 173 -14.05 4.44 -7.28
C SER A 173 -14.33 3.25 -6.38
N THR A 174 -15.13 2.32 -6.88
CA THR A 174 -15.26 1.00 -6.26
C THR A 174 -14.03 0.16 -6.60
N SER A 175 -13.68 -0.76 -5.71
CA SER A 175 -12.64 -1.75 -5.98
C SER A 175 -13.05 -2.67 -7.13
N VAL A 176 -12.06 -3.21 -7.82
CA VAL A 176 -12.24 -4.19 -8.88
C VAL A 176 -12.15 -5.59 -8.27
N VAL A 177 -13.14 -6.43 -8.50
CA VAL A 177 -13.18 -7.83 -8.02
C VAL A 177 -13.42 -8.74 -9.20
N VAL A 178 -12.36 -9.41 -9.65
CA VAL A 178 -12.39 -10.20 -10.90
C VAL A 178 -11.91 -11.62 -10.65
N PRO A 179 -12.74 -12.64 -10.93
CA PRO A 179 -12.29 -14.04 -10.94
C PRO A 179 -11.17 -14.28 -11.97
N PRO A 180 -10.29 -15.29 -11.77
CA PRO A 180 -10.43 -16.37 -10.77
C PRO A 180 -9.89 -16.03 -9.37
N ASP A 181 -9.14 -14.97 -9.19
CA ASP A 181 -8.53 -14.62 -7.89
C ASP A 181 -9.45 -13.76 -7.03
N GLY A 182 -10.07 -12.73 -7.64
CA GLY A 182 -11.04 -11.90 -6.93
C GLY A 182 -12.32 -12.68 -6.60
N ASP A 183 -12.80 -12.52 -5.35
CA ASP A 183 -14.03 -13.14 -4.85
C ASP A 183 -14.93 -12.11 -4.17
N MET A 184 -16.18 -12.02 -4.64
CA MET A 184 -17.15 -11.04 -4.14
C MET A 184 -17.63 -11.37 -2.72
N ALA A 185 -17.72 -12.65 -2.34
CA ALA A 185 -18.14 -13.01 -1.00
C ALA A 185 -17.06 -12.68 0.02
N ASP A 186 -15.80 -12.96 -0.30
CA ASP A 186 -14.65 -12.56 0.51
C ASP A 186 -14.53 -11.03 0.59
N TYR A 187 -14.75 -10.34 -0.53
CA TYR A 187 -14.73 -8.88 -0.58
C TYR A 187 -15.77 -8.27 0.37
N MET A 188 -17.01 -8.75 0.33
CA MET A 188 -18.08 -8.27 1.22
C MET A 188 -17.81 -8.61 2.69
N ALA A 189 -17.28 -9.80 2.97
CA ALA A 189 -16.88 -10.17 4.34
C ALA A 189 -15.74 -9.26 4.87
N SER A 190 -14.79 -8.94 4.02
CA SER A 190 -13.69 -8.02 4.33
C SER A 190 -14.19 -6.59 4.53
N LEU A 191 -15.13 -6.10 3.71
CA LEU A 191 -15.77 -4.79 3.93
C LEU A 191 -16.50 -4.75 5.27
N GLN A 192 -17.23 -5.81 5.65
CA GLN A 192 -17.89 -5.89 6.95
C GLN A 192 -16.85 -5.85 8.10
N LYS A 193 -15.74 -6.60 7.96
CA LYS A 193 -14.63 -6.56 8.92
C LYS A 193 -14.09 -5.13 9.09
N LEU A 194 -13.89 -4.39 7.99
CA LEU A 194 -13.43 -3.01 8.04
C LEU A 194 -14.49 -2.06 8.63
N HIS A 195 -15.77 -2.27 8.33
CA HIS A 195 -16.88 -1.49 8.91
C HIS A 195 -16.95 -1.59 10.44
N ASP A 196 -16.63 -2.77 10.99
CA ASP A 196 -16.71 -3.03 12.43
C ASP A 196 -15.49 -2.51 13.20
N ARG A 197 -14.46 -2.04 12.49
CA ARG A 197 -13.27 -1.40 13.06
C ARG A 197 -13.56 0.06 13.41
N GLU A 198 -12.71 0.63 14.27
CA GLU A 198 -12.79 2.03 14.72
C GLU A 198 -11.65 2.90 14.16
N ASP A 199 -11.20 2.58 12.94
CA ASP A 199 -10.15 3.37 12.30
C ASP A 199 -10.64 4.80 12.03
N ARG A 200 -9.75 5.77 12.22
CA ARG A 200 -10.06 7.21 12.14
C ARG A 200 -10.00 7.74 10.73
N ILE A 201 -9.04 7.20 9.95
CA ILE A 201 -8.74 7.64 8.59
C ILE A 201 -8.27 6.47 7.75
N TYR A 202 -8.68 6.41 6.47
CA TYR A 202 -8.11 5.47 5.52
C TYR A 202 -7.17 6.18 4.57
N TYR A 203 -6.08 5.49 4.25
CA TYR A 203 -5.13 5.85 3.19
C TYR A 203 -5.19 4.78 2.09
N PRO A 204 -6.03 4.97 1.07
CA PRO A 204 -6.08 4.07 -0.09
C PRO A 204 -4.77 4.11 -0.88
N ALA A 205 -4.48 3.06 -1.66
CA ALA A 205 -3.39 3.13 -2.62
C ALA A 205 -3.70 4.14 -3.72
N HIS A 206 -4.97 4.25 -4.10
CA HIS A 206 -5.44 5.19 -5.12
C HIS A 206 -6.42 6.21 -4.54
N GLY A 207 -6.10 7.50 -4.71
CA GLY A 207 -6.93 8.61 -4.30
C GLY A 207 -6.56 9.25 -2.95
N PRO A 208 -7.29 10.29 -2.56
CA PRO A 208 -7.03 11.03 -1.33
C PRO A 208 -7.38 10.22 -0.07
N ALA A 209 -6.88 10.69 1.08
CA ALA A 209 -7.27 10.15 2.36
C ALA A 209 -8.79 10.24 2.61
N VAL A 210 -9.34 9.23 3.26
CA VAL A 210 -10.77 9.14 3.59
C VAL A 210 -10.96 9.42 5.08
N GLU A 211 -11.47 10.60 5.41
CA GLU A 211 -11.64 11.06 6.79
C GLU A 211 -12.87 10.46 7.48
N LYS A 212 -13.78 9.85 6.73
CA LYS A 212 -15.02 9.22 7.25
C LYS A 212 -15.13 7.77 6.77
N PRO A 213 -14.22 6.88 7.22
CA PRO A 213 -14.11 5.52 6.71
C PRO A 213 -15.41 4.73 6.77
N ARG A 214 -16.05 4.71 7.95
CA ARG A 214 -17.30 3.96 8.16
C ARG A 214 -18.45 4.43 7.26
N GLN A 215 -18.50 5.73 6.94
CA GLN A 215 -19.52 6.26 6.04
C GLN A 215 -19.28 5.78 4.61
N LEU A 216 -18.02 5.77 4.16
CA LEU A 216 -17.67 5.28 2.83
C LEU A 216 -17.99 3.79 2.71
N VAL A 217 -17.49 2.96 3.62
CA VAL A 217 -17.69 1.50 3.59
C VAL A 217 -19.16 1.12 3.64
N ARG A 218 -19.99 1.86 4.40
CA ARG A 218 -21.44 1.62 4.43
C ARG A 218 -22.11 1.87 3.06
N GLY A 219 -21.54 2.72 2.23
CA GLY A 219 -22.07 3.08 0.91
C GLY A 219 -21.60 2.15 -0.22
N MET A 220 -20.66 1.26 0.06
CA MET A 220 -20.19 0.23 -0.86
C MET A 220 -21.04 -1.02 -0.77
#